data_26e984381229b7fcd1554cecfb945e1f
#
_entry.id   26e984381229b7fcd1554cecfb945e1f
#
_cell.length_a   1.000
_cell.length_b   1.000
_cell.length_c   1.000
_cell.angle_alpha   90.00
_cell.angle_beta   90.00
_cell.angle_gamma   90.00
#
_symmetry.space_group_name_H-M   'P 1'
#
loop_
_entity.id
_entity.type
_entity.pdbx_description
1 polymer ?
#
loop_
_entity_poly.entity_id
_entity_poly.type
_entity_poly.pdbx_seq_one_letter_code
_entity_poly.pdbx_strand_id
1 'polypeptide(L)'
;TNDPVFKFLEQRHQWQRRNFEVETAMTGTGSDVHEALTGGDTGTFTNNNDMALDLDCGYDKYGNIKAGQSCDFILPGQVLAIADSGGTVRHLKLKPNAPITHAGGTGKTTITLYTHSTTTWYVEPVGTWTASVSFDANAKGQVVGSAWAEGSTAPDGWEDALFDREGYCQIFKTGMKLFSNTKRATVYRGIANEYQRVWQEKLMEHKMDLEHAFLFGLGASNEVTNAGPVRYTHGILPYTESNGKVYNFNYSSSGYDAFLDAMEDFFAPESGNSGNKLVLASRKVITYLNKLGNGSFLNNTIGASQYNLDVQNIKGAFGHTVTKVNTIYGNLHFVADPLLRGIWEDYCVAVDMKNVAYRPLTGNGVNRDTFIETNIQANDEDG
;
A
#
# COMPACT_ATOMS: atom_id res chain seq x y z
N THR A 1 2.67 -18.97 16.33
CA THR A 1 3.43 -18.01 17.13
C THR A 1 3.48 -18.45 18.60
N ASN A 2 4.51 -18.07 19.34
CA ASN A 2 4.67 -18.39 20.76
C ASN A 2 4.18 -17.24 21.67
N ASP A 3 3.90 -16.09 21.08
CA ASP A 3 3.42 -14.90 21.78
C ASP A 3 2.06 -14.49 21.23
N PRO A 4 1.07 -14.19 22.08
CA PRO A 4 -0.22 -13.69 21.64
C PRO A 4 -0.16 -12.28 21.00
N VAL A 5 0.90 -11.53 21.26
CA VAL A 5 1.25 -10.29 20.56
C VAL A 5 2.54 -10.54 19.81
N PHE A 6 2.45 -10.72 18.51
CA PHE A 6 3.63 -10.99 17.71
C PHE A 6 4.02 -9.79 16.86
N LYS A 7 5.32 -9.59 16.71
CA LYS A 7 5.87 -8.52 15.90
C LYS A 7 6.40 -9.05 14.58
N PHE A 8 6.28 -8.25 13.55
CA PHE A 8 6.91 -8.49 12.25
C PHE A 8 7.45 -7.19 11.68
N LEU A 9 8.47 -7.32 10.86
CA LEU A 9 9.14 -6.18 10.26
C LEU A 9 8.70 -6.03 8.81
N GLU A 10 8.39 -4.80 8.42
CA GLU A 10 8.12 -4.41 7.04
C GLU A 10 9.25 -3.54 6.52
N GLN A 11 9.64 -3.77 5.28
CA GLN A 11 10.55 -2.91 4.55
C GLN A 11 9.82 -2.29 3.36
N ARG A 12 9.90 -0.98 3.26
CA ARG A 12 9.29 -0.19 2.19
C ARG A 12 10.41 0.42 1.37
N HIS A 13 10.72 -0.14 0.22
CA HIS A 13 11.86 0.26 -0.62
C HIS A 13 11.63 1.63 -1.31
N GLN A 14 11.61 2.72 -0.55
CA GLN A 14 11.45 4.08 -1.08
C GLN A 14 12.52 4.44 -2.11
N TRP A 15 13.73 3.94 -1.94
CA TRP A 15 14.86 4.15 -2.83
C TRP A 15 14.65 3.61 -4.26
N GLN A 16 13.68 2.76 -4.48
CA GLN A 16 13.39 2.21 -5.81
C GLN A 16 12.72 3.23 -6.72
N ARG A 17 11.88 4.10 -6.18
CA ARG A 17 11.16 5.10 -7.00
C ARG A 17 12.07 6.22 -7.44
N ARG A 18 12.77 6.86 -6.52
CA ARG A 18 13.68 7.99 -6.77
C ARG A 18 13.10 9.14 -7.61
N ASN A 19 11.79 9.20 -7.73
CA ASN A 19 11.05 10.25 -8.41
C ASN A 19 10.57 11.27 -7.38
N PHE A 20 10.51 12.53 -7.78
CA PHE A 20 10.03 13.63 -6.96
C PHE A 20 9.36 14.68 -7.83
N GLU A 21 8.66 15.59 -7.19
CA GLU A 21 8.07 16.77 -7.82
C GLU A 21 8.54 18.01 -7.08
N VAL A 22 8.64 19.12 -7.78
CA VAL A 22 8.91 20.42 -7.16
C VAL A 22 7.62 20.90 -6.49
N GLU A 23 7.61 21.03 -5.17
CA GLU A 23 6.39 21.40 -4.44
C GLU A 23 6.01 22.85 -4.66
N THR A 24 7.01 23.75 -4.58
CA THR A 24 6.81 25.19 -4.75
C THR A 24 7.72 25.68 -5.85
N ALA A 25 7.20 26.50 -6.75
CA ALA A 25 8.05 27.15 -7.74
C ALA A 25 9.24 27.81 -7.05
N MET A 26 10.42 27.68 -7.63
CA MET A 26 11.63 28.25 -7.08
C MET A 26 11.45 29.74 -6.88
N THR A 27 11.50 30.19 -5.62
CA THR A 27 11.28 31.58 -5.25
C THR A 27 12.58 32.38 -5.24
N GLY A 28 12.56 33.48 -5.91
CA GLY A 28 13.63 34.49 -5.90
C GLY A 28 13.40 35.47 -7.04
N THR A 29 13.33 36.75 -6.76
CA THR A 29 13.29 37.81 -7.80
C THR A 29 14.63 37.78 -8.53
N GLY A 30 14.63 37.37 -9.78
CA GLY A 30 15.84 37.09 -10.56
C GLY A 30 16.20 35.58 -10.46
N SER A 31 15.23 34.74 -10.42
CA SER A 31 15.28 33.27 -10.26
C SER A 31 15.97 32.55 -11.42
N ASP A 32 17.07 33.06 -11.86
CA ASP A 32 17.87 32.46 -12.91
C ASP A 32 19.07 31.71 -12.30
N VAL A 33 18.85 30.43 -12.08
CA VAL A 33 19.92 29.51 -11.65
C VAL A 33 21.06 29.50 -12.65
N HIS A 34 20.79 29.85 -13.89
CA HIS A 34 21.76 29.86 -14.98
C HIS A 34 22.82 30.97 -14.83
N GLU A 35 22.43 32.21 -14.57
CA GLU A 35 23.39 33.31 -14.42
C GLU A 35 24.38 33.05 -13.29
N ALA A 36 23.89 32.40 -12.27
CA ALA A 36 24.68 32.10 -11.09
C ALA A 36 25.57 30.87 -11.23
N LEU A 37 25.16 29.88 -11.99
CA LEU A 37 25.87 28.60 -12.13
C LEU A 37 26.81 28.54 -13.34
N THR A 38 26.57 29.32 -14.37
CA THR A 38 27.48 29.37 -15.55
C THR A 38 28.68 30.29 -15.37
N GLY A 39 28.79 30.87 -14.18
CA GLY A 39 29.56 31.99 -13.98
C GLY A 39 30.99 31.87 -13.88
N GLY A 40 31.70 32.24 -14.41
CA GLY A 40 32.87 33.05 -14.26
C GLY A 40 32.49 34.48 -13.91
N ASP A 41 31.28 34.70 -13.52
CA ASP A 41 30.83 36.04 -13.27
C ASP A 41 30.90 36.39 -11.78
N THR A 42 31.85 37.25 -11.51
CA THR A 42 31.91 38.11 -10.33
C THR A 42 30.78 39.16 -10.34
N GLY A 43 29.76 38.97 -11.17
CA GLY A 43 28.58 39.79 -11.26
C GLY A 43 27.78 39.66 -9.97
N THR A 44 27.54 40.76 -9.35
CA THR A 44 26.70 40.95 -8.20
C THR A 44 25.33 40.32 -8.44
N PHE A 45 25.13 39.14 -7.85
CA PHE A 45 23.80 38.57 -7.66
C PHE A 45 23.00 39.58 -6.85
N THR A 46 22.12 40.33 -7.50
CA THR A 46 21.37 41.41 -6.87
C THR A 46 20.31 40.91 -5.89
N ASN A 47 20.21 39.63 -5.68
CA ASN A 47 19.26 39.00 -4.78
C ASN A 47 19.89 38.73 -3.41
N ASN A 48 19.50 39.51 -2.44
CA ASN A 48 19.92 39.37 -1.04
C ASN A 48 19.22 38.20 -0.33
N ASN A 49 18.68 37.23 -1.10
CA ASN A 49 17.91 36.14 -0.55
C ASN A 49 18.59 34.78 -0.83
N ASP A 50 18.43 33.88 0.12
CA ASP A 50 18.77 32.49 -0.05
C ASP A 50 17.88 31.85 -1.13
N MET A 51 18.42 30.90 -1.88
CA MET A 51 17.66 30.13 -2.86
C MET A 51 17.54 28.69 -2.36
N ALA A 52 16.33 28.19 -2.36
CA ALA A 52 16.03 26.82 -1.98
C ALA A 52 15.06 26.17 -2.98
N LEU A 53 15.12 24.87 -3.07
CA LEU A 53 14.23 24.05 -3.86
C LEU A 53 13.50 23.08 -2.92
N ASP A 54 12.19 23.19 -2.90
CA ASP A 54 11.33 22.33 -2.12
C ASP A 54 10.82 21.19 -2.98
N LEU A 55 11.04 19.97 -2.53
CA LEU A 55 10.72 18.74 -3.25
C LEU A 55 9.76 17.88 -2.45
N ASP A 56 8.82 17.27 -3.16
CA ASP A 56 7.85 16.31 -2.67
C ASP A 56 8.01 15.00 -3.43
N CYS A 57 8.01 13.86 -2.77
CA CYS A 57 8.06 12.58 -3.46
C CYS A 57 6.71 12.16 -4.06
N GLY A 58 5.62 12.87 -3.77
CA GLY A 58 4.28 12.60 -4.30
C GLY A 58 3.62 11.32 -3.76
N TYR A 59 4.32 10.56 -2.93
CA TYR A 59 3.83 9.28 -2.40
C TYR A 59 4.19 9.14 -0.92
N ASP A 60 3.26 8.60 -0.14
CA ASP A 60 3.56 8.21 1.23
C ASP A 60 4.42 6.93 1.29
N LYS A 61 4.84 6.54 2.50
CA LYS A 61 5.62 5.32 2.72
C LYS A 61 4.92 4.04 2.29
N TYR A 62 3.61 4.07 2.08
CA TYR A 62 2.81 2.93 1.60
C TYR A 62 2.63 2.92 0.09
N GLY A 63 3.08 3.97 -0.60
CA GLY A 63 2.97 4.12 -2.04
C GLY A 63 1.64 4.72 -2.51
N ASN A 64 0.83 5.29 -1.61
CA ASN A 64 -0.34 6.06 -2.01
C ASN A 64 0.08 7.46 -2.46
N ILE A 65 -0.59 8.00 -3.46
CA ILE A 65 -0.38 9.37 -3.91
C ILE A 65 -0.75 10.31 -2.77
N LYS A 66 0.20 11.11 -2.33
CA LYS A 66 0.03 12.04 -1.22
C LYS A 66 1.03 13.18 -1.32
N ALA A 67 0.53 14.40 -1.37
CA ALA A 67 1.35 15.61 -1.34
C ALA A 67 2.01 15.83 0.04
N GLY A 68 3.11 16.57 0.08
CA GLY A 68 3.80 16.95 1.30
C GLY A 68 4.61 15.81 1.93
N GLN A 69 5.19 14.93 1.13
CA GLN A 69 6.03 13.84 1.61
C GLN A 69 7.51 14.07 1.33
N SER A 70 8.37 13.88 2.33
CA SER A 70 9.80 14.06 2.18
C SER A 70 10.44 13.00 1.28
N CYS A 71 11.44 13.42 0.51
CA CYS A 71 12.26 12.57 -0.36
C CYS A 71 13.53 12.17 0.38
N ASP A 72 13.45 11.25 1.35
CA ASP A 72 14.57 10.88 2.22
C ASP A 72 15.74 10.23 1.47
N PHE A 73 15.49 9.76 0.24
CA PHE A 73 16.50 9.19 -0.65
C PHE A 73 17.40 10.22 -1.34
N ILE A 74 17.12 11.52 -1.19
CA ILE A 74 17.95 12.59 -1.78
C ILE A 74 19.10 12.91 -0.83
N LEU A 75 20.30 12.74 -1.33
CA LEU A 75 21.55 12.89 -0.57
C LEU A 75 22.51 13.86 -1.26
N PRO A 76 23.44 14.49 -0.52
CA PRO A 76 24.52 15.26 -1.09
C PRO A 76 25.33 14.43 -2.10
N GLY A 77 25.83 15.06 -3.15
CA GLY A 77 26.59 14.40 -4.21
C GLY A 77 25.76 13.72 -5.29
N GLN A 78 24.44 13.70 -5.17
CA GLN A 78 23.56 13.15 -6.20
C GLN A 78 23.34 14.14 -7.36
N VAL A 79 22.97 13.56 -8.52
CA VAL A 79 22.59 14.30 -9.72
C VAL A 79 21.09 14.16 -9.87
N LEU A 80 20.41 15.30 -9.91
CA LEU A 80 18.97 15.41 -10.11
C LEU A 80 18.68 15.82 -11.55
N ALA A 81 17.75 15.14 -12.21
CA ALA A 81 17.18 15.56 -13.47
C ALA A 81 15.81 16.17 -13.21
N ILE A 82 15.60 17.43 -13.57
CA ILE A 82 14.37 18.18 -13.32
C ILE A 82 13.94 18.88 -14.60
N ALA A 83 12.65 18.86 -14.92
CA ALA A 83 12.12 19.65 -16.03
C ALA A 83 12.09 21.14 -15.65
N ASP A 84 12.69 22.00 -16.49
CA ASP A 84 12.61 23.45 -16.31
C ASP A 84 11.23 23.99 -16.72
N SER A 85 10.97 25.29 -16.48
CA SER A 85 9.74 25.96 -16.88
C SER A 85 9.48 25.96 -18.39
N GLY A 86 10.52 25.73 -19.19
CA GLY A 86 10.43 25.54 -20.65
C GLY A 86 10.19 24.11 -21.09
N GLY A 87 10.10 23.14 -20.16
CA GLY A 87 9.95 21.72 -20.44
C GLY A 87 11.24 21.00 -20.80
N THR A 88 12.40 21.65 -20.70
CA THR A 88 13.71 21.03 -20.95
C THR A 88 14.20 20.32 -19.68
N VAL A 89 14.67 19.08 -19.80
CA VAL A 89 15.26 18.37 -18.66
C VAL A 89 16.65 18.93 -18.36
N ARG A 90 16.83 19.43 -17.15
CA ARG A 90 18.09 19.96 -16.63
C ARG A 90 18.69 19.02 -15.62
N HIS A 91 19.98 18.83 -15.67
CA HIS A 91 20.73 18.02 -14.71
C HIS A 91 21.45 18.92 -13.71
N LEU A 92 21.12 18.75 -12.46
CA LEU A 92 21.63 19.53 -11.35
C LEU A 92 22.40 18.61 -10.40
N LYS A 93 23.69 18.84 -10.21
CA LYS A 93 24.49 18.09 -9.24
C LYS A 93 24.49 18.79 -7.90
N LEU A 94 24.14 18.07 -6.85
CA LEU A 94 24.28 18.52 -5.47
C LEU A 94 25.76 18.40 -5.04
N LYS A 95 26.32 19.47 -4.45
CA LYS A 95 27.66 19.39 -3.89
C LYS A 95 27.71 18.51 -2.63
N PRO A 96 28.86 17.95 -2.25
CA PRO A 96 28.97 17.11 -1.06
C PRO A 96 28.56 17.78 0.26
N ASN A 97 28.61 19.09 0.30
CA ASN A 97 28.24 19.91 1.45
C ASN A 97 26.87 20.62 1.31
N ALA A 98 26.06 20.18 0.36
CA ALA A 98 24.72 20.77 0.14
C ALA A 98 23.82 20.53 1.36
N PRO A 99 23.29 21.56 1.99
CA PRO A 99 22.34 21.38 3.08
C PRO A 99 21.02 20.84 2.53
N ILE A 100 20.61 19.70 3.04
CA ILE A 100 19.35 19.04 2.71
C ILE A 100 18.59 18.82 4.00
N THR A 101 17.36 19.27 4.05
CA THR A 101 16.48 19.11 5.22
C THR A 101 15.27 18.28 4.84
N HIS A 102 15.11 17.16 5.52
CA HIS A 102 13.94 16.28 5.38
C HIS A 102 12.98 16.53 6.52
N ALA A 103 11.79 17.03 6.20
CA ALA A 103 10.79 17.39 7.21
C ALA A 103 9.90 16.23 7.63
N GLY A 104 10.33 15.01 7.55
CA GLY A 104 9.69 13.76 7.97
C GLY A 104 8.16 13.71 8.08
N GLY A 105 7.54 12.66 7.65
CA GLY A 105 6.11 12.40 7.84
C GLY A 105 5.16 13.12 6.87
N THR A 106 4.87 14.38 7.09
CA THR A 106 3.97 15.20 6.26
C THR A 106 4.66 16.43 5.66
N GLY A 107 5.98 16.44 5.72
CA GLY A 107 6.81 17.54 5.26
C GLY A 107 7.33 17.35 3.85
N LYS A 108 8.23 18.23 3.48
CA LYS A 108 8.93 18.27 2.20
C LYS A 108 10.43 18.12 2.41
N THR A 109 11.14 17.85 1.34
CA THR A 109 12.60 17.94 1.32
C THR A 109 13.01 19.29 0.76
N THR A 110 13.71 20.08 1.56
CA THR A 110 14.25 21.37 1.15
C THR A 110 15.74 21.23 0.86
N ILE A 111 16.13 21.58 -0.35
CA ILE A 111 17.53 21.64 -0.78
C ILE A 111 17.94 23.11 -0.86
N THR A 112 18.96 23.51 -0.12
CA THR A 112 19.56 24.84 -0.27
C THR A 112 20.41 24.86 -1.52
N LEU A 113 20.07 25.72 -2.47
CA LEU A 113 20.82 25.91 -3.71
C LEU A 113 21.92 26.96 -3.53
N TYR A 114 21.58 28.06 -2.84
CA TYR A 114 22.49 29.18 -2.61
C TYR A 114 22.21 29.84 -1.28
N THR A 115 23.28 30.25 -0.58
CA THR A 115 23.18 31.04 0.63
C THR A 115 23.85 32.40 0.42
N HIS A 116 23.06 33.47 0.57
CA HIS A 116 23.51 34.83 0.34
C HIS A 116 24.56 35.30 1.34
N SER A 117 24.39 35.00 2.62
CA SER A 117 25.29 35.45 3.69
C SER A 117 26.73 34.98 3.51
N THR A 118 26.93 33.83 2.87
CA THR A 118 28.24 33.25 2.59
C THR A 118 28.60 33.26 1.11
N THR A 119 27.71 33.75 0.24
CA THR A 119 27.85 33.73 -1.21
C THR A 119 28.24 32.33 -1.74
N THR A 120 27.63 31.30 -1.15
CA THR A 120 28.02 29.90 -1.43
C THR A 120 26.96 29.20 -2.25
N TRP A 121 27.38 28.61 -3.37
CA TRP A 121 26.58 27.72 -4.20
C TRP A 121 26.78 26.27 -3.77
N TYR A 122 25.67 25.57 -3.53
CA TYR A 122 25.65 24.17 -3.11
C TYR A 122 25.26 23.21 -4.24
N VAL A 123 25.05 23.75 -5.45
CA VAL A 123 24.68 23.01 -6.64
C VAL A 123 25.60 23.36 -7.79
N GLU A 124 25.69 22.46 -8.76
CA GLU A 124 26.45 22.63 -10.00
C GLU A 124 25.61 22.18 -11.20
N PRO A 125 25.60 22.92 -12.31
CA PRO A 125 24.96 22.46 -13.54
C PRO A 125 25.79 21.31 -14.12
N VAL A 126 25.11 20.30 -14.63
CA VAL A 126 25.78 19.26 -15.44
C VAL A 126 25.66 19.66 -16.90
N GLY A 127 26.80 19.94 -17.51
CA GLY A 127 26.86 20.50 -18.88
C GLY A 127 26.70 22.03 -18.91
N THR A 128 26.59 22.57 -20.08
CA THR A 128 26.47 24.02 -20.30
C THR A 128 25.00 24.41 -20.43
N TRP A 129 24.56 25.32 -19.57
CA TRP A 129 23.23 25.91 -19.67
C TRP A 129 23.35 27.25 -20.41
N THR A 130 22.51 27.47 -21.38
CA THR A 130 22.62 28.63 -22.30
C THR A 130 21.44 29.61 -22.19
N ALA A 131 20.48 29.35 -21.32
CA ALA A 131 19.28 30.17 -21.12
C ALA A 131 18.87 30.19 -19.65
N SER A 132 18.04 31.14 -19.29
CA SER A 132 17.41 31.20 -17.96
C SER A 132 16.76 29.88 -17.58
N VAL A 133 17.07 29.42 -16.38
CA VAL A 133 16.54 28.15 -15.84
C VAL A 133 15.81 28.40 -14.55
N SER A 134 14.52 28.14 -14.55
CA SER A 134 13.68 28.15 -13.37
C SER A 134 12.90 26.82 -13.28
N PHE A 135 12.49 26.47 -12.09
CA PHE A 135 11.70 25.27 -11.85
C PHE A 135 10.33 25.65 -11.32
N ASP A 136 9.30 25.24 -12.06
CA ASP A 136 7.92 25.52 -11.67
C ASP A 136 7.40 24.52 -10.63
N ALA A 137 6.34 24.89 -9.93
CA ALA A 137 5.62 23.95 -9.09
C ALA A 137 5.08 22.76 -9.92
N ASN A 138 5.11 21.58 -9.34
CA ASN A 138 4.75 20.30 -9.95
C ASN A 138 5.69 19.86 -11.12
N ALA A 139 6.84 20.52 -11.30
CA ALA A 139 7.86 20.03 -12.23
C ALA A 139 8.37 18.69 -11.78
N LYS A 140 8.32 17.70 -12.67
CA LYS A 140 8.75 16.33 -12.36
C LYS A 140 10.27 16.21 -12.43
N GLY A 141 10.80 15.48 -11.45
CA GLY A 141 12.23 15.21 -11.38
C GLY A 141 12.53 13.78 -10.96
N GLN A 142 13.77 13.41 -11.17
CA GLN A 142 14.29 12.08 -10.83
C GLN A 142 15.75 12.16 -10.41
N VAL A 143 16.16 11.30 -9.47
CA VAL A 143 17.58 11.09 -9.16
C VAL A 143 18.19 10.18 -10.21
N VAL A 144 19.17 10.71 -10.95
CA VAL A 144 19.87 9.97 -12.02
C VAL A 144 20.99 9.11 -11.46
N GLY A 145 21.60 9.55 -10.38
CA GLY A 145 22.72 8.84 -9.75
C GLY A 145 23.55 9.77 -8.87
N SER A 146 24.78 9.42 -8.62
CA SER A 146 25.74 10.26 -7.91
C SER A 146 27.03 10.43 -8.72
N ALA A 147 27.70 11.57 -8.57
CA ALA A 147 28.95 11.86 -9.26
C ALA A 147 29.94 12.48 -8.25
N TRP A 148 31.08 11.86 -8.10
CA TRP A 148 32.09 12.25 -7.13
C TRP A 148 33.43 12.55 -7.81
N ALA A 149 34.21 13.44 -7.22
CA ALA A 149 35.54 13.73 -7.72
C ALA A 149 36.50 12.56 -7.39
N GLU A 150 37.50 12.37 -8.22
CA GLU A 150 38.55 11.40 -7.93
C GLU A 150 39.24 11.74 -6.61
N GLY A 151 39.45 10.74 -5.76
CA GLY A 151 40.07 10.90 -4.44
C GLY A 151 39.14 11.52 -3.38
N SER A 152 37.84 11.69 -3.64
CA SER A 152 36.89 12.14 -2.64
C SER A 152 36.65 11.09 -1.55
N THR A 153 36.30 11.53 -0.34
CA THR A 153 35.92 10.65 0.76
C THR A 153 34.58 9.98 0.49
N ALA A 154 34.34 8.85 1.17
CA ALA A 154 33.06 8.17 1.08
C ALA A 154 31.92 9.12 1.53
N PRO A 155 30.77 9.10 0.82
CA PRO A 155 29.57 9.88 1.21
C PRO A 155 28.92 9.29 2.46
N ASP A 156 28.12 10.12 3.14
CA ASP A 156 27.19 9.64 4.13
C ASP A 156 26.10 8.79 3.46
N GLY A 157 25.76 7.67 4.08
CA GLY A 157 24.76 6.76 3.58
C GLY A 157 23.36 7.12 4.08
N TRP A 158 22.35 6.63 3.39
CA TRP A 158 20.96 6.62 3.84
C TRP A 158 20.55 5.19 4.15
N GLU A 159 19.83 5.01 5.23
CA GLU A 159 19.27 3.72 5.65
C GLU A 159 17.75 3.76 5.56
N ASP A 160 17.18 2.80 4.82
CA ASP A 160 15.74 2.59 4.79
C ASP A 160 15.34 1.80 6.04
N ALA A 161 14.73 2.51 7.00
CA ALA A 161 14.37 1.93 8.29
C ALA A 161 13.32 0.83 8.14
N LEU A 162 13.51 -0.25 8.90
CA LEU A 162 12.51 -1.29 9.06
C LEU A 162 11.36 -0.77 9.94
N PHE A 163 10.12 -0.97 9.49
CA PHE A 163 8.94 -0.62 10.25
C PHE A 163 8.47 -1.82 11.08
N ASP A 164 8.32 -1.60 12.37
CA ASP A 164 7.77 -2.58 13.31
C ASP A 164 6.24 -2.58 13.21
N ARG A 165 5.67 -3.77 13.09
CA ARG A 165 4.23 -4.02 13.06
C ARG A 165 3.85 -5.07 14.06
N GLU A 166 2.69 -4.90 14.65
CA GLU A 166 2.14 -5.83 15.63
C GLU A 166 0.91 -6.55 15.07
N GLY A 167 0.82 -7.83 15.39
CA GLY A 167 -0.36 -8.64 15.16
C GLY A 167 -0.81 -9.28 16.46
N TYR A 168 -2.12 -9.54 16.57
CA TYR A 168 -2.75 -10.02 17.80
C TYR A 168 -3.45 -11.35 17.56
N CYS A 169 -3.27 -12.29 18.49
CA CYS A 169 -4.04 -13.52 18.52
C CYS A 169 -5.37 -13.28 19.26
N GLN A 170 -6.47 -13.56 18.60
CA GLN A 170 -7.83 -13.44 19.15
C GLN A 170 -8.31 -14.81 19.62
N ILE A 171 -9.06 -14.83 20.72
CA ILE A 171 -9.71 -16.03 21.24
C ILE A 171 -11.17 -16.02 20.80
N PHE A 172 -11.55 -17.02 20.02
CA PHE A 172 -12.94 -17.25 19.62
C PHE A 172 -13.56 -18.34 20.46
N LYS A 173 -14.80 -18.15 20.90
CA LYS A 173 -15.54 -19.16 21.65
C LYS A 173 -16.97 -19.25 21.12
N THR A 174 -17.38 -20.45 20.78
CA THR A 174 -18.76 -20.74 20.36
C THR A 174 -19.30 -21.83 21.29
N GLY A 175 -20.37 -21.51 21.99
CA GLY A 175 -21.00 -22.45 22.91
C GLY A 175 -22.14 -23.24 22.22
N MET A 176 -22.22 -24.51 22.50
CA MET A 176 -23.36 -25.35 22.16
C MET A 176 -24.08 -25.75 23.44
N LYS A 177 -25.40 -25.59 23.48
CA LYS A 177 -26.20 -26.03 24.61
C LYS A 177 -27.43 -26.82 24.12
N LEU A 178 -27.54 -28.05 24.51
CA LEU A 178 -28.73 -28.89 24.34
C LEU A 178 -29.47 -29.03 25.65
N PHE A 179 -30.74 -28.63 25.69
CA PHE A 179 -31.47 -28.38 26.92
C PHE A 179 -31.97 -29.61 27.68
N SER A 180 -31.78 -30.83 27.20
CA SER A 180 -32.05 -32.03 28.01
C SER A 180 -31.64 -33.31 27.27
N ASN A 181 -31.39 -34.36 28.04
CA ASN A 181 -31.21 -35.70 27.52
C ASN A 181 -32.43 -36.18 26.70
N THR A 182 -33.61 -35.67 26.98
CA THR A 182 -34.84 -35.95 26.22
C THR A 182 -34.70 -35.42 24.78
N LYS A 183 -34.21 -34.21 24.57
CA LYS A 183 -33.98 -33.66 23.22
C LYS A 183 -32.91 -34.44 22.48
N ARG A 184 -31.85 -34.86 23.16
CA ARG A 184 -30.78 -35.68 22.56
C ARG A 184 -31.32 -37.04 22.10
N ALA A 185 -32.21 -37.63 22.84
CA ALA A 185 -32.85 -38.93 22.50
C ALA A 185 -33.98 -38.81 21.49
N THR A 186 -34.47 -37.60 21.20
CA THR A 186 -35.57 -37.39 20.27
C THR A 186 -35.14 -37.53 18.82
N VAL A 187 -35.82 -38.43 18.11
CA VAL A 187 -35.61 -38.62 16.67
C VAL A 187 -36.71 -37.87 15.92
N TYR A 188 -36.32 -36.89 15.12
CA TYR A 188 -37.23 -36.18 14.23
C TYR A 188 -37.28 -36.88 12.87
N ARG A 189 -38.39 -36.77 12.20
CA ARG A 189 -38.54 -37.33 10.86
C ARG A 189 -37.54 -36.68 9.91
N GLY A 190 -36.62 -37.46 9.37
CA GLY A 190 -35.55 -36.97 8.47
C GLY A 190 -34.26 -36.52 9.19
N ILE A 191 -34.22 -36.51 10.52
CA ILE A 191 -33.04 -36.18 11.31
C ILE A 191 -32.75 -37.33 12.24
N ALA A 192 -31.68 -38.05 11.98
CA ALA A 192 -31.32 -39.23 12.77
C ALA A 192 -30.69 -38.89 14.13
N ASN A 193 -30.02 -37.73 14.24
CA ASN A 193 -29.32 -37.31 15.44
C ASN A 193 -29.32 -35.77 15.56
N GLU A 194 -30.12 -35.26 16.48
CA GLU A 194 -30.23 -33.79 16.70
C GLU A 194 -28.96 -33.18 17.25
N TYR A 195 -28.24 -33.89 18.12
CA TYR A 195 -26.94 -33.45 18.64
C TYR A 195 -25.95 -33.19 17.51
N GLN A 196 -25.84 -34.14 16.58
CA GLN A 196 -24.90 -34.07 15.47
C GLN A 196 -25.26 -32.92 14.51
N ARG A 197 -26.55 -32.66 14.29
CA ARG A 197 -27.05 -31.53 13.49
C ARG A 197 -26.64 -30.21 14.13
N VAL A 198 -26.94 -30.01 15.41
CA VAL A 198 -26.62 -28.76 16.12
C VAL A 198 -25.12 -28.54 16.20
N TRP A 199 -24.34 -29.61 16.43
CA TRP A 199 -22.89 -29.53 16.47
C TRP A 199 -22.32 -29.07 15.11
N GLN A 200 -22.81 -29.63 14.01
CA GLN A 200 -22.37 -29.19 12.66
C GLN A 200 -22.72 -27.72 12.38
N GLU A 201 -23.90 -27.28 12.77
CA GLU A 201 -24.30 -25.88 12.62
C GLU A 201 -23.41 -24.93 13.45
N LYS A 202 -23.09 -25.30 14.70
CA LYS A 202 -22.22 -24.51 15.57
C LYS A 202 -20.77 -24.50 15.07
N LEU A 203 -20.28 -25.59 14.49
CA LEU A 203 -18.98 -25.61 13.86
C LEU A 203 -18.93 -24.69 12.64
N MET A 204 -19.97 -24.65 11.82
CA MET A 204 -20.07 -23.71 10.70
C MET A 204 -20.12 -22.26 11.17
N GLU A 205 -20.93 -21.97 12.20
CA GLU A 205 -20.99 -20.64 12.84
C GLU A 205 -19.63 -20.18 13.33
N HIS A 206 -18.90 -21.05 14.03
CA HIS A 206 -17.55 -20.76 14.51
C HIS A 206 -16.56 -20.45 13.37
N LYS A 207 -16.61 -21.21 12.28
CA LYS A 207 -15.77 -20.95 11.10
C LYS A 207 -16.12 -19.62 10.43
N MET A 208 -17.40 -19.27 10.37
CA MET A 208 -17.82 -17.98 9.83
C MET A 208 -17.32 -16.81 10.69
N ASP A 209 -17.34 -16.94 12.01
CA ASP A 209 -16.80 -15.91 12.92
C ASP A 209 -15.30 -15.71 12.71
N LEU A 210 -14.54 -16.79 12.49
CA LEU A 210 -13.12 -16.71 12.13
C LEU A 210 -12.91 -15.97 10.80
N GLU A 211 -13.66 -16.33 9.77
CA GLU A 211 -13.54 -15.69 8.45
C GLU A 211 -13.91 -14.20 8.50
N HIS A 212 -14.97 -13.84 9.23
CA HIS A 212 -15.33 -12.44 9.45
C HIS A 212 -14.20 -11.66 10.14
N ALA A 213 -13.61 -12.22 11.17
CA ALA A 213 -12.53 -11.57 11.89
C ALA A 213 -11.26 -11.44 11.02
N PHE A 214 -10.93 -12.43 10.19
CA PHE A 214 -9.78 -12.38 9.29
C PHE A 214 -9.98 -11.39 8.14
N LEU A 215 -11.22 -11.12 7.74
CA LEU A 215 -11.50 -10.12 6.72
C LEU A 215 -11.65 -8.71 7.29
N PHE A 216 -12.37 -8.56 8.41
CA PHE A 216 -12.88 -7.27 8.90
C PHE A 216 -12.35 -6.83 10.26
N GLY A 217 -11.54 -7.62 10.95
CA GLY A 217 -11.02 -7.31 12.28
C GLY A 217 -10.15 -6.05 12.30
N LEU A 218 -10.34 -5.18 13.31
CA LEU A 218 -9.63 -3.89 13.38
C LEU A 218 -8.19 -3.98 13.89
N GLY A 219 -7.79 -5.11 14.49
CA GLY A 219 -6.46 -5.25 15.05
C GLY A 219 -6.22 -4.31 16.23
N ALA A 220 -6.76 -4.67 17.38
CA ALA A 220 -6.64 -3.87 18.60
C ALA A 220 -6.32 -4.77 19.79
N SER A 221 -5.73 -4.20 20.82
CA SER A 221 -5.51 -4.85 22.09
C SER A 221 -6.01 -3.97 23.24
N ASN A 222 -6.76 -4.57 24.15
CA ASN A 222 -7.15 -3.95 25.40
C ASN A 222 -6.48 -4.68 26.55
N GLU A 223 -5.34 -4.17 26.99
CA GLU A 223 -4.53 -4.75 28.05
C GLU A 223 -4.99 -4.33 29.47
N VAL A 224 -5.97 -3.44 29.59
CA VAL A 224 -6.33 -2.75 30.85
C VAL A 224 -7.60 -3.32 31.49
N THR A 225 -8.02 -4.53 31.18
CA THR A 225 -9.21 -5.12 31.78
C THR A 225 -8.88 -5.95 33.04
N ASN A 226 -9.67 -5.82 34.09
CA ASN A 226 -9.54 -6.63 35.31
C ASN A 226 -9.77 -8.14 35.07
N ALA A 227 -10.34 -8.50 33.92
CA ALA A 227 -10.62 -9.88 33.51
C ALA A 227 -9.53 -10.51 32.65
N GLY A 228 -8.43 -9.81 32.40
CA GLY A 228 -7.38 -10.18 31.48
C GLY A 228 -7.47 -9.44 30.15
N PRO A 229 -6.40 -9.43 29.36
CA PRO A 229 -6.33 -8.69 28.12
C PRO A 229 -7.26 -9.27 27.04
N VAL A 230 -7.98 -8.40 26.35
CA VAL A 230 -8.81 -8.76 25.19
C VAL A 230 -8.11 -8.26 23.92
N ARG A 231 -7.84 -9.18 23.02
CA ARG A 231 -7.13 -8.91 21.77
C ARG A 231 -8.00 -9.24 20.57
N TYR A 232 -7.90 -8.40 19.55
CA TYR A 232 -8.64 -8.52 18.30
C TYR A 232 -7.66 -8.68 17.15
N THR A 233 -7.83 -9.72 16.33
CA THR A 233 -6.94 -9.96 15.19
C THR A 233 -7.10 -8.88 14.11
N HIS A 234 -6.04 -8.63 13.34
CA HIS A 234 -6.07 -7.75 12.20
C HIS A 234 -6.72 -8.44 11.01
N GLY A 235 -7.79 -7.84 10.48
CA GLY A 235 -8.41 -8.25 9.25
C GLY A 235 -7.66 -7.72 8.02
N ILE A 236 -7.76 -8.44 6.93
CA ILE A 236 -7.09 -8.10 5.67
C ILE A 236 -7.56 -6.72 5.17
N LEU A 237 -8.87 -6.44 5.22
CA LEU A 237 -9.46 -5.23 4.65
C LEU A 237 -9.06 -3.97 5.41
N PRO A 238 -9.25 -3.84 6.75
CA PRO A 238 -8.79 -2.67 7.50
C PRO A 238 -7.26 -2.50 7.48
N TYR A 239 -6.51 -3.60 7.47
CA TYR A 239 -5.05 -3.53 7.37
C TYR A 239 -4.61 -2.95 6.02
N THR A 240 -5.25 -3.39 4.93
CA THR A 240 -4.94 -2.89 3.58
C THR A 240 -5.38 -1.44 3.40
N GLU A 241 -6.51 -1.04 3.98
CA GLU A 241 -6.99 0.34 3.96
C GLU A 241 -6.02 1.29 4.67
N SER A 242 -5.45 0.85 5.79
CA SER A 242 -4.50 1.67 6.57
C SER A 242 -3.07 1.65 6.04
N ASN A 243 -2.64 0.56 5.44
CA ASN A 243 -1.22 0.29 5.13
C ASN A 243 -0.96 -0.11 3.68
N GLY A 244 -1.98 -0.20 2.84
CA GLY A 244 -1.87 -0.56 1.44
C GLY A 244 -2.17 0.61 0.51
N LYS A 245 -2.29 0.31 -0.78
CA LYS A 245 -2.77 1.23 -1.80
C LYS A 245 -4.29 1.20 -1.87
N VAL A 246 -4.92 2.36 -1.81
CA VAL A 246 -6.37 2.53 -1.84
C VAL A 246 -6.78 3.27 -3.11
N TYR A 247 -7.67 2.67 -3.90
CA TYR A 247 -8.24 3.26 -5.10
C TYR A 247 -9.74 3.39 -4.96
N ASN A 248 -10.27 4.55 -5.34
CA ASN A 248 -11.70 4.83 -5.32
C ASN A 248 -12.23 4.93 -6.74
N PHE A 249 -13.16 4.05 -7.10
CA PHE A 249 -13.85 4.07 -8.37
C PHE A 249 -15.31 4.49 -8.19
N ASN A 250 -15.75 5.46 -8.98
CA ASN A 250 -17.14 5.84 -9.02
C ASN A 250 -17.85 5.04 -10.12
N TYR A 251 -18.87 4.26 -9.77
CA TYR A 251 -19.62 3.41 -10.71
C TYR A 251 -20.24 4.15 -11.89
N SER A 252 -20.51 5.44 -11.76
CA SER A 252 -21.14 6.25 -12.82
C SER A 252 -20.17 7.00 -13.71
N SER A 253 -18.97 7.34 -13.20
CA SER A 253 -18.03 8.21 -13.91
C SER A 253 -16.69 7.55 -14.23
N SER A 254 -16.28 6.54 -13.46
CA SER A 254 -15.02 5.85 -13.72
C SER A 254 -15.21 4.80 -14.81
N GLY A 255 -14.51 5.01 -15.94
CA GLY A 255 -14.52 4.09 -17.07
C GLY A 255 -13.40 3.05 -17.00
N TYR A 256 -13.22 2.34 -18.11
CA TYR A 256 -12.14 1.36 -18.26
C TYR A 256 -10.75 2.02 -18.21
N ASP A 257 -10.62 3.23 -18.74
CA ASP A 257 -9.35 3.97 -18.74
C ASP A 257 -8.90 4.29 -17.30
N ALA A 258 -9.82 4.76 -16.45
CA ALA A 258 -9.50 4.99 -15.04
C ALA A 258 -9.09 3.71 -14.29
N PHE A 259 -9.64 2.57 -14.67
CA PHE A 259 -9.22 1.28 -14.13
C PHE A 259 -7.80 0.91 -14.59
N LEU A 260 -7.46 1.14 -15.86
CA LEU A 260 -6.10 0.89 -16.38
C LEU A 260 -5.06 1.80 -15.74
N ASP A 261 -5.37 3.09 -15.57
CA ASP A 261 -4.49 4.05 -14.90
C ASP A 261 -4.20 3.61 -13.45
N ALA A 262 -5.23 3.15 -12.74
CA ALA A 262 -5.03 2.60 -11.39
C ALA A 262 -4.21 1.30 -11.39
N MET A 263 -4.32 0.47 -12.43
CA MET A 263 -3.53 -0.77 -12.54
C MET A 263 -2.06 -0.49 -12.85
N GLU A 264 -1.73 0.58 -13.56
CA GLU A 264 -0.35 1.02 -13.78
C GLU A 264 0.36 1.24 -12.44
N ASP A 265 -0.21 2.04 -11.55
CA ASP A 265 0.36 2.28 -10.23
C ASP A 265 0.28 1.05 -9.31
N PHE A 266 -0.82 0.28 -9.38
CA PHE A 266 -1.01 -0.90 -8.55
C PHE A 266 0.04 -1.97 -8.78
N PHE A 267 0.43 -2.21 -10.04
CA PHE A 267 1.46 -3.16 -10.43
C PHE A 267 2.85 -2.56 -10.53
N ALA A 268 3.07 -1.34 -10.03
CA ALA A 268 4.38 -0.71 -10.08
C ALA A 268 5.46 -1.64 -9.51
N PRO A 269 6.56 -1.88 -10.25
CA PRO A 269 7.58 -2.86 -9.86
C PRO A 269 8.36 -2.46 -8.61
N GLU A 270 8.37 -1.18 -8.28
CA GLU A 270 9.09 -0.61 -7.15
C GLU A 270 8.61 -1.12 -5.79
N SER A 271 7.39 -1.64 -5.72
CA SER A 271 6.86 -2.18 -4.46
C SER A 271 7.18 -3.66 -4.23
N GLY A 272 8.04 -4.26 -5.05
CA GLY A 272 8.32 -5.71 -4.98
C GLY A 272 7.12 -6.57 -5.34
N ASN A 273 6.22 -6.03 -6.15
CA ASN A 273 4.97 -6.66 -6.53
C ASN A 273 5.18 -7.94 -7.33
N SER A 274 4.40 -8.97 -7.01
CA SER A 274 4.21 -10.09 -7.93
C SER A 274 3.18 -9.70 -9.02
N GLY A 275 3.41 -10.16 -10.23
CA GLY A 275 2.47 -9.95 -11.34
C GLY A 275 1.14 -10.69 -11.21
N ASN A 276 0.90 -11.43 -10.12
CA ASN A 276 -0.31 -12.20 -9.88
C ASN A 276 -0.90 -11.85 -8.51
N LYS A 277 -2.14 -11.42 -8.48
CA LYS A 277 -2.87 -11.05 -7.25
C LYS A 277 -4.19 -11.81 -7.14
N LEU A 278 -4.50 -12.26 -5.93
CA LEU A 278 -5.84 -12.73 -5.59
C LEU A 278 -6.70 -11.55 -5.19
N VAL A 279 -7.86 -11.42 -5.81
CA VAL A 279 -8.83 -10.34 -5.50
C VAL A 279 -10.08 -10.96 -4.92
N LEU A 280 -10.31 -10.69 -3.65
CA LEU A 280 -11.59 -10.98 -3.00
C LEU A 280 -12.53 -9.81 -3.29
N ALA A 281 -13.60 -10.07 -4.02
CA ALA A 281 -14.49 -9.02 -4.50
C ALA A 281 -15.95 -9.31 -4.17
N SER A 282 -16.70 -8.25 -3.89
CA SER A 282 -18.13 -8.35 -3.78
C SER A 282 -18.77 -8.66 -5.13
N ARG A 283 -19.98 -9.21 -5.12
CA ARG A 283 -20.77 -9.47 -6.34
C ARG A 283 -21.06 -8.18 -7.12
N LYS A 284 -21.26 -7.06 -6.42
CA LYS A 284 -21.52 -5.76 -7.02
C LYS A 284 -20.32 -5.25 -7.81
N VAL A 285 -19.12 -5.37 -7.25
CA VAL A 285 -17.86 -5.01 -7.91
C VAL A 285 -17.61 -5.90 -9.14
N ILE A 286 -17.82 -7.21 -9.05
CA ILE A 286 -17.69 -8.11 -10.20
C ILE A 286 -18.68 -7.74 -11.30
N THR A 287 -19.92 -7.42 -10.95
CA THR A 287 -20.92 -6.96 -11.92
C THR A 287 -20.51 -5.65 -12.59
N TYR A 288 -19.92 -4.73 -11.82
CA TYR A 288 -19.40 -3.47 -12.36
C TYR A 288 -18.27 -3.73 -13.37
N LEU A 289 -17.29 -4.55 -13.03
CA LEU A 289 -16.19 -4.91 -13.93
C LEU A 289 -16.67 -5.57 -15.22
N ASN A 290 -17.67 -6.45 -15.12
CA ASN A 290 -18.30 -7.04 -16.31
C ASN A 290 -18.99 -6.00 -17.19
N LYS A 291 -19.61 -4.99 -16.60
CA LYS A 291 -20.23 -3.87 -17.36
C LYS A 291 -19.19 -2.97 -18.01
N LEU A 292 -18.06 -2.72 -17.36
CA LEU A 292 -16.94 -1.98 -17.96
C LEU A 292 -16.41 -2.70 -19.20
N GLY A 293 -16.18 -4.01 -19.10
CA GLY A 293 -15.76 -4.82 -20.24
C GLY A 293 -16.76 -4.78 -21.41
N ASN A 294 -18.04 -4.84 -21.10
CA ASN A 294 -19.12 -4.85 -22.12
C ASN A 294 -19.34 -3.47 -22.77
N GLY A 295 -19.20 -2.39 -22.00
CA GLY A 295 -19.33 -1.01 -22.50
C GLY A 295 -18.21 -0.62 -23.45
N SER A 296 -17.01 -1.09 -23.19
CA SER A 296 -15.84 -0.92 -24.08
C SER A 296 -16.01 -1.69 -25.41
N PHE A 297 -16.71 -2.82 -25.37
CA PHE A 297 -16.98 -3.64 -26.57
C PHE A 297 -18.04 -3.04 -27.50
N LEU A 298 -19.06 -2.37 -26.94
CA LEU A 298 -20.18 -1.84 -27.71
C LEU A 298 -19.90 -0.49 -28.38
N ASN A 299 -18.94 0.28 -27.89
CA ASN A 299 -18.60 1.60 -28.43
C ASN A 299 -17.55 1.56 -29.53
N ASN A 300 -16.97 0.43 -29.85
CA ASN A 300 -15.88 0.35 -30.81
C ASN A 300 -16.27 -0.46 -32.04
N THR A 301 -16.95 0.19 -32.98
CA THR A 301 -17.22 -0.35 -34.34
C THR A 301 -15.95 -0.40 -35.22
N ILE A 302 -14.81 0.04 -34.71
CA ILE A 302 -13.54 0.07 -35.44
C ILE A 302 -12.42 -0.46 -34.55
N GLY A 303 -12.04 -1.73 -34.72
CA GLY A 303 -10.82 -2.29 -34.19
C GLY A 303 -10.95 -3.16 -32.94
N ALA A 304 -11.63 -4.27 -33.06
CA ALA A 304 -11.84 -5.28 -32.00
C ALA A 304 -10.55 -5.97 -31.45
N SER A 305 -9.36 -5.43 -31.74
CA SER A 305 -8.09 -6.11 -31.39
C SER A 305 -7.24 -5.40 -30.34
N GLN A 306 -7.64 -4.23 -29.83
CA GLN A 306 -6.79 -3.46 -28.91
C GLN A 306 -7.15 -3.56 -27.41
N TYR A 307 -8.32 -4.06 -27.05
CA TYR A 307 -8.77 -4.12 -25.65
C TYR A 307 -9.39 -5.49 -25.31
N ASN A 308 -8.60 -6.55 -25.38
CA ASN A 308 -9.03 -7.85 -24.91
C ASN A 308 -8.78 -7.95 -23.40
N LEU A 309 -9.82 -7.67 -22.61
CA LEU A 309 -9.97 -8.29 -21.30
C LEU A 309 -10.21 -9.78 -21.54
N ASP A 310 -9.18 -10.58 -21.57
CA ASP A 310 -9.30 -12.04 -21.64
C ASP A 310 -9.76 -12.56 -20.29
N VAL A 311 -11.08 -12.68 -20.15
CA VAL A 311 -11.71 -13.24 -18.96
C VAL A 311 -11.75 -14.75 -19.09
N GLN A 312 -10.80 -15.42 -18.48
CA GLN A 312 -10.77 -16.89 -18.44
C GLN A 312 -11.36 -17.41 -17.12
N ASN A 313 -12.36 -18.28 -17.22
CA ASN A 313 -12.86 -19.02 -16.07
C ASN A 313 -11.91 -20.18 -15.76
N ILE A 314 -11.15 -20.06 -14.69
CA ILE A 314 -10.29 -21.13 -14.19
C ILE A 314 -11.00 -21.81 -13.01
N LYS A 315 -11.23 -23.11 -13.12
CA LYS A 315 -11.69 -23.90 -11.97
C LYS A 315 -10.52 -24.04 -10.99
N GLY A 316 -10.63 -23.34 -9.87
CA GLY A 316 -9.64 -23.44 -8.79
C GLY A 316 -9.70 -24.81 -8.08
N ALA A 317 -8.59 -25.21 -7.46
CA ALA A 317 -8.47 -26.46 -6.73
C ALA A 317 -9.44 -26.59 -5.52
N PHE A 318 -10.09 -25.51 -5.13
CA PHE A 318 -11.03 -25.46 -3.99
C PHE A 318 -12.51 -25.35 -4.40
N GLY A 319 -12.85 -25.64 -5.64
CA GLY A 319 -14.25 -25.58 -6.10
C GLY A 319 -14.81 -24.17 -6.33
N HIS A 320 -14.02 -23.11 -6.21
CA HIS A 320 -14.41 -21.75 -6.53
C HIS A 320 -14.18 -21.46 -8.02
N THR A 321 -15.13 -20.77 -8.64
CA THR A 321 -14.96 -20.25 -10.00
C THR A 321 -14.14 -18.98 -9.90
N VAL A 322 -12.90 -19.04 -10.31
CA VAL A 322 -11.99 -17.89 -10.34
C VAL A 322 -12.06 -17.28 -11.74
N THR A 323 -12.40 -16.01 -11.80
CA THR A 323 -12.34 -15.24 -13.03
C THR A 323 -10.99 -14.55 -13.12
N LYS A 324 -10.21 -14.86 -14.14
CA LYS A 324 -8.91 -14.23 -14.37
C LYS A 324 -9.09 -13.01 -15.27
N VAL A 325 -8.58 -11.87 -14.83
CA VAL A 325 -8.48 -10.64 -15.63
C VAL A 325 -7.02 -10.39 -15.92
N ASN A 326 -6.66 -10.44 -17.21
CA ASN A 326 -5.31 -10.13 -17.67
C ASN A 326 -5.23 -8.63 -17.97
N THR A 327 -4.36 -7.91 -17.30
CA THR A 327 -4.00 -6.54 -17.63
C THR A 327 -2.62 -6.52 -18.28
N ILE A 328 -2.26 -5.41 -18.91
CA ILE A 328 -0.92 -5.23 -19.51
C ILE A 328 0.18 -5.38 -18.45
N TYR A 329 -0.13 -5.02 -17.22
CA TYR A 329 0.84 -4.95 -16.12
C TYR A 329 0.88 -6.22 -15.26
N GLY A 330 -0.20 -7.00 -15.24
CA GLY A 330 -0.28 -8.22 -14.44
C GLY A 330 -1.65 -8.88 -14.47
N ASN A 331 -1.78 -9.95 -13.71
CA ASN A 331 -2.97 -10.78 -13.65
C ASN A 331 -3.71 -10.61 -12.32
N LEU A 332 -5.00 -10.41 -12.40
CA LEU A 332 -5.91 -10.37 -11.26
C LEU A 332 -6.80 -11.62 -11.28
N HIS A 333 -6.80 -12.35 -10.19
CA HIS A 333 -7.63 -13.53 -10.00
C HIS A 333 -8.79 -13.17 -9.07
N PHE A 334 -9.98 -12.93 -9.65
CA PHE A 334 -11.16 -12.54 -8.91
C PHE A 334 -11.90 -13.75 -8.34
N VAL A 335 -12.19 -13.70 -7.06
CA VAL A 335 -13.06 -14.64 -6.35
C VAL A 335 -14.21 -13.86 -5.74
N ALA A 336 -15.43 -14.32 -6.01
CA ALA A 336 -16.61 -13.74 -5.36
C ALA A 336 -16.66 -14.18 -3.90
N ASP A 337 -16.49 -13.23 -3.00
CA ASP A 337 -16.60 -13.48 -1.57
C ASP A 337 -18.02 -13.15 -1.09
N PRO A 338 -18.78 -14.13 -0.58
CA PRO A 338 -20.14 -13.91 -0.08
C PRO A 338 -20.20 -13.08 1.20
N LEU A 339 -19.08 -12.91 1.93
CA LEU A 339 -19.01 -12.12 3.15
C LEU A 339 -18.93 -10.62 2.86
N LEU A 340 -18.46 -10.23 1.67
CA LEU A 340 -18.45 -8.83 1.21
C LEU A 340 -19.88 -8.41 0.80
N ARG A 341 -20.69 -8.06 1.80
CA ARG A 341 -22.10 -7.65 1.65
C ARG A 341 -22.47 -6.57 2.66
N GLY A 342 -23.62 -5.93 2.47
CA GLY A 342 -24.07 -4.85 3.34
C GLY A 342 -23.16 -3.64 3.25
N ILE A 343 -22.52 -3.26 4.35
CA ILE A 343 -21.57 -2.12 4.38
C ILE A 343 -20.32 -2.34 3.51
N TRP A 344 -20.00 -3.60 3.20
CA TRP A 344 -18.81 -3.98 2.43
C TRP A 344 -19.12 -4.34 0.96
N GLU A 345 -20.35 -4.09 0.49
CA GLU A 345 -20.78 -4.49 -0.86
C GLU A 345 -20.03 -3.77 -2.00
N ASP A 346 -19.44 -2.60 -1.70
CA ASP A 346 -18.70 -1.79 -2.67
C ASP A 346 -17.18 -2.00 -2.58
N TYR A 347 -16.75 -2.96 -1.75
CA TYR A 347 -15.34 -3.22 -1.51
C TYR A 347 -14.83 -4.42 -2.30
N CYS A 348 -13.58 -4.34 -2.67
CA CYS A 348 -12.75 -5.47 -3.06
C CYS A 348 -11.34 -5.28 -2.49
N VAL A 349 -10.68 -6.35 -2.20
CA VAL A 349 -9.30 -6.34 -1.70
C VAL A 349 -8.43 -7.26 -2.52
N ALA A 350 -7.31 -6.74 -3.01
CA ALA A 350 -6.32 -7.49 -3.75
C ALA A 350 -5.13 -7.81 -2.84
N VAL A 351 -4.79 -9.08 -2.74
CA VAL A 351 -3.73 -9.55 -1.85
C VAL A 351 -2.73 -10.43 -2.60
N ASP A 352 -1.48 -10.34 -2.20
CA ASP A 352 -0.46 -11.30 -2.59
C ASP A 352 -0.42 -12.43 -1.55
N MET A 353 -0.95 -13.58 -1.92
CA MET A 353 -1.06 -14.74 -1.03
C MET A 353 0.29 -15.22 -0.49
N LYS A 354 1.38 -14.90 -1.15
CA LYS A 354 2.73 -15.21 -0.67
C LYS A 354 3.05 -14.55 0.67
N ASN A 355 2.45 -13.38 0.92
CA ASN A 355 2.69 -12.55 2.11
C ASN A 355 1.61 -12.70 3.16
N VAL A 356 0.58 -13.52 2.94
CA VAL A 356 -0.50 -13.77 3.90
C VAL A 356 -0.25 -15.10 4.61
N ALA A 357 -0.23 -15.08 5.94
CA ALA A 357 -0.02 -16.27 6.74
C ALA A 357 -0.98 -16.32 7.94
N TYR A 358 -1.59 -17.48 8.14
CA TYR A 358 -2.33 -17.79 9.35
C TYR A 358 -1.34 -18.16 10.47
N ARG A 359 -1.48 -17.53 11.63
CA ARG A 359 -0.56 -17.71 12.76
C ARG A 359 -1.31 -18.08 14.04
N PRO A 360 -1.64 -19.36 14.26
CA PRO A 360 -2.22 -19.81 15.53
C PRO A 360 -1.21 -19.69 16.66
N LEU A 361 -1.71 -19.56 17.89
CA LEU A 361 -0.88 -19.57 19.07
C LEU A 361 -0.38 -20.99 19.35
N THR A 362 0.92 -21.20 19.28
CA THR A 362 1.60 -22.46 19.56
C THR A 362 2.71 -22.20 20.56
N GLY A 363 2.54 -22.60 21.80
CA GLY A 363 3.56 -22.41 22.84
C GLY A 363 3.64 -23.61 23.78
N ASN A 364 4.83 -23.92 24.29
CA ASN A 364 5.08 -24.96 25.28
C ASN A 364 4.53 -26.36 24.92
N GLY A 365 4.53 -26.70 23.60
CA GLY A 365 4.02 -27.98 23.13
C GLY A 365 2.50 -28.14 23.13
N VAL A 366 1.75 -27.09 23.45
CA VAL A 366 0.28 -27.09 23.44
C VAL A 366 -0.19 -26.36 22.19
N ASN A 367 -0.91 -27.06 21.32
CA ASN A 367 -1.59 -26.44 20.19
C ASN A 367 -2.86 -25.75 20.68
N ARG A 368 -2.96 -24.43 20.48
CA ARG A 368 -4.11 -23.60 20.83
C ARG A 368 -4.88 -23.14 19.57
N ASP A 369 -4.72 -23.83 18.47
CA ASP A 369 -5.43 -23.52 17.24
C ASP A 369 -6.93 -23.80 17.38
N THR A 370 -7.29 -25.05 17.64
CA THR A 370 -8.69 -25.44 17.89
C THR A 370 -8.76 -26.37 19.07
N PHE A 371 -9.64 -26.06 20.00
CA PHE A 371 -9.83 -26.84 21.22
C PHE A 371 -11.32 -27.02 21.51
N ILE A 372 -11.74 -28.24 21.79
CA ILE A 372 -13.12 -28.58 22.12
C ILE A 372 -13.17 -29.05 23.58
N GLU A 373 -13.90 -28.32 24.40
CA GLU A 373 -14.20 -28.73 25.77
C GLU A 373 -15.58 -29.35 25.81
N THR A 374 -15.67 -30.51 26.46
CA THR A 374 -16.95 -31.23 26.68
C THR A 374 -17.26 -31.32 28.16
N ASN A 375 -18.53 -31.53 28.47
CA ASN A 375 -19.00 -31.72 29.87
C ASN A 375 -18.77 -30.49 30.78
N ILE A 376 -18.84 -29.29 30.25
CA ILE A 376 -18.72 -28.03 31.02
C ILE A 376 -20.08 -27.52 31.54
N GLN A 377 -21.15 -28.19 31.15
CA GLN A 377 -22.52 -27.80 31.46
C GLN A 377 -23.01 -28.43 32.78
N ALA A 378 -24.11 -27.89 33.32
CA ALA A 378 -24.75 -28.45 34.51
C ALA A 378 -25.36 -29.83 34.22
N ASN A 379 -25.71 -30.56 35.27
CA ASN A 379 -26.38 -31.85 35.16
C ASN A 379 -27.62 -31.77 34.24
N ASP A 380 -27.81 -32.77 33.38
CA ASP A 380 -28.88 -32.86 32.40
C ASP A 380 -28.79 -31.85 31.22
N GLU A 381 -27.66 -31.20 31.05
CA GLU A 381 -27.35 -30.34 29.91
C GLU A 381 -26.13 -30.91 29.15
N ASP A 382 -26.15 -30.88 27.83
CA ASP A 382 -25.03 -31.23 26.96
C ASP A 382 -24.48 -29.98 26.27
N GLY A 383 -23.16 -29.83 26.24
CA GLY A 383 -22.50 -28.71 25.57
C GLY A 383 -21.10 -29.05 25.11
#